data_4669c22e529a30feae127715bd6ceb9f
#
_entry.id   4669c22e529a30feae127715bd6ceb9f
#
_cell.length_a   1.000
_cell.length_b   1.000
_cell.length_c   1.000
_cell.angle_alpha   90.00
_cell.angle_beta   90.00
_cell.angle_gamma   90.00
#
_symmetry.space_group_name_H-M   'P 1'
#
loop_
_entity.id
_entity.type
_entity.pdbx_description
1 polymer ?
#
loop_
_entity_poly.entity_id
_entity_poly.type
_entity_poly.pdbx_seq_one_letter_code
_entity_poly.pdbx_strand_id
1 'polypeptide(L)'
;LFLVDSDSKGLERNNFPTVDGLRASEITFDNVKVSSEKMLGDLNKGFSILRTITNNAILALCAEAVGAMEVLYKDTVEYTQQREQFDHPLSDFQVLQHRMVDMFMEYEQCRSLLFRATMETIQDPTMSQRTIHALKHLIGKSGIFVGENAVQLHGGMGVTEELRVGHFFKRLLVIDSQFGNADFHLDKFTNF
;
A
#
# COMPACT_ATOMS: atom_id res chain seq x y z
N LEU A 1 -9.48 -24.50 -1.39
CA LEU A 1 -10.31 -23.30 -1.23
C LEU A 1 -11.77 -23.59 -1.57
N PHE A 2 -12.68 -22.77 -1.08
CA PHE A 2 -14.11 -22.91 -1.38
C PHE A 2 -14.71 -21.55 -1.72
N LEU A 3 -15.64 -21.52 -2.69
CA LEU A 3 -16.49 -20.38 -2.92
C LEU A 3 -17.68 -20.46 -1.97
N VAL A 4 -17.92 -19.38 -1.22
CA VAL A 4 -19.04 -19.28 -0.27
C VAL A 4 -19.90 -18.10 -0.67
N ASP A 5 -21.20 -18.36 -0.84
CA ASP A 5 -22.15 -17.28 -1.17
C ASP A 5 -22.33 -16.37 0.05
N SER A 6 -22.41 -15.08 -0.19
CA SER A 6 -22.47 -14.07 0.87
C SER A 6 -23.74 -14.13 1.74
N ASP A 7 -24.78 -14.81 1.27
CA ASP A 7 -26.06 -15.06 1.93
C ASP A 7 -26.19 -16.47 2.51
N SER A 8 -25.06 -17.23 2.56
CA SER A 8 -25.04 -18.57 3.13
C SER A 8 -25.48 -18.58 4.58
N LYS A 9 -26.33 -19.54 4.95
CA LYS A 9 -26.77 -19.71 6.35
C LYS A 9 -25.55 -19.99 7.24
N GLY A 10 -25.41 -19.22 8.32
CA GLY A 10 -24.31 -19.31 9.27
C GLY A 10 -23.11 -18.44 8.90
N LEU A 11 -23.21 -17.62 7.84
CA LEU A 11 -22.23 -16.58 7.52
C LEU A 11 -22.75 -15.23 8.04
N GLU A 12 -21.98 -14.60 8.94
CA GLU A 12 -22.24 -13.27 9.46
C GLU A 12 -21.15 -12.31 9.03
N ARG A 13 -21.52 -11.07 8.67
CA ARG A 13 -20.59 -10.01 8.28
C ARG A 13 -20.82 -8.76 9.10
N ASN A 14 -19.79 -8.29 9.76
CA ASN A 14 -19.77 -6.99 10.42
C ASN A 14 -18.92 -6.04 9.58
N ASN A 15 -19.57 -5.11 8.86
CA ASN A 15 -18.91 -4.15 7.98
C ASN A 15 -18.56 -2.87 8.74
N PHE A 16 -17.35 -2.35 8.54
CA PHE A 16 -16.90 -1.09 9.12
C PHE A 16 -16.07 -0.26 8.13
N PRO A 17 -16.05 1.08 8.27
CA PRO A 17 -15.20 1.95 7.46
C PRO A 17 -13.74 1.85 7.90
N THR A 18 -12.83 2.00 6.96
CA THR A 18 -11.39 2.17 7.22
C THR A 18 -10.98 3.64 7.15
N VAL A 19 -9.81 3.98 7.70
CA VAL A 19 -9.35 5.38 7.80
C VAL A 19 -9.13 6.04 6.43
N ASP A 20 -8.89 5.24 5.39
CA ASP A 20 -8.72 5.67 4.00
C ASP A 20 -10.04 5.85 3.23
N GLY A 21 -11.19 5.73 3.92
CA GLY A 21 -12.52 5.88 3.34
C GLY A 21 -13.06 4.62 2.63
N LEU A 22 -12.30 3.53 2.62
CA LEU A 22 -12.77 2.24 2.12
C LEU A 22 -13.55 1.47 3.20
N ARG A 23 -13.84 0.21 2.96
CA ARG A 23 -14.57 -0.66 3.88
C ARG A 23 -13.86 -1.97 4.07
N ALA A 24 -13.89 -2.47 5.29
CA ALA A 24 -13.49 -3.82 5.66
C ALA A 24 -14.66 -4.55 6.34
N SER A 25 -14.51 -5.86 6.49
CA SER A 25 -15.53 -6.69 7.13
C SER A 25 -14.86 -7.76 7.97
N GLU A 26 -15.37 -7.97 9.17
CA GLU A 26 -15.16 -9.22 9.90
C GLU A 26 -16.17 -10.24 9.43
N ILE A 27 -15.72 -11.46 9.16
CA ILE A 27 -16.58 -12.55 8.67
C ILE A 27 -16.49 -13.69 9.66
N THR A 28 -17.65 -14.09 10.19
CA THR A 28 -17.80 -15.24 11.07
C THR A 28 -18.50 -16.37 10.33
N PHE A 29 -17.96 -17.58 10.44
CA PHE A 29 -18.53 -18.79 9.89
C PHE A 29 -19.00 -19.69 11.02
N ASP A 30 -20.31 -19.92 11.12
CA ASP A 30 -20.90 -20.87 12.06
C ASP A 30 -21.61 -22.00 11.31
N ASN A 31 -21.00 -23.18 11.29
CA ASN A 31 -21.54 -24.36 10.63
C ASN A 31 -22.00 -24.17 9.16
N VAL A 32 -21.30 -23.29 8.42
CA VAL A 32 -21.59 -23.04 7.01
C VAL A 32 -21.34 -24.30 6.17
N LYS A 33 -22.36 -24.75 5.45
CA LYS A 33 -22.28 -25.92 4.57
C LYS A 33 -21.98 -25.47 3.15
N VAL A 34 -20.90 -26.01 2.57
CA VAL A 34 -20.48 -25.71 1.20
C VAL A 34 -20.42 -27.02 0.41
N SER A 35 -21.02 -27.04 -0.78
CA SER A 35 -20.96 -28.19 -1.69
C SER A 35 -19.53 -28.42 -2.20
N SER A 36 -19.17 -29.66 -2.43
CA SER A 36 -17.89 -30.03 -3.06
C SER A 36 -17.69 -29.42 -4.45
N GLU A 37 -18.78 -29.13 -5.17
CA GLU A 37 -18.75 -28.45 -6.48
C GLU A 37 -18.22 -27.00 -6.42
N LYS A 38 -18.30 -26.37 -5.23
CA LYS A 38 -17.76 -25.02 -4.97
C LYS A 38 -16.30 -25.05 -4.52
N MET A 39 -15.65 -26.20 -4.58
CA MET A 39 -14.22 -26.32 -4.25
C MET A 39 -13.36 -25.83 -5.41
N LEU A 40 -12.37 -24.99 -5.09
CA LEU A 40 -11.35 -24.48 -6.01
C LEU A 40 -10.04 -25.25 -5.80
N GLY A 41 -9.62 -26.01 -6.80
CA GLY A 41 -8.45 -26.87 -6.74
C GLY A 41 -8.68 -28.13 -5.89
N ASP A 42 -7.59 -28.80 -5.54
CA ASP A 42 -7.63 -30.04 -4.77
C ASP A 42 -7.84 -29.80 -3.27
N LEU A 43 -8.45 -30.78 -2.61
CA LEU A 43 -8.62 -30.75 -1.15
C LEU A 43 -7.25 -30.65 -0.46
N ASN A 44 -7.15 -29.75 0.52
CA ASN A 44 -5.93 -29.45 1.29
C ASN A 44 -4.75 -28.85 0.50
N LYS A 45 -4.93 -28.48 -0.78
CA LYS A 45 -3.89 -27.86 -1.63
C LYS A 45 -4.14 -26.36 -1.95
N GLY A 46 -5.08 -25.73 -1.27
CA GLY A 46 -5.46 -24.34 -1.56
C GLY A 46 -4.38 -23.29 -1.26
N PHE A 47 -3.38 -23.60 -0.42
CA PHE A 47 -2.37 -22.63 0.01
C PHE A 47 -1.51 -22.11 -1.15
N SER A 48 -1.13 -22.99 -2.09
CA SER A 48 -0.32 -22.57 -3.26
C SER A 48 -1.07 -21.59 -4.15
N ILE A 49 -2.37 -21.82 -4.35
CA ILE A 49 -3.25 -20.92 -5.12
C ILE A 49 -3.35 -19.57 -4.41
N LEU A 50 -3.64 -19.61 -3.11
CA LEU A 50 -3.77 -18.39 -2.30
C LEU A 50 -2.47 -17.57 -2.31
N ARG A 51 -1.31 -18.22 -2.17
CA ARG A 51 0.00 -17.55 -2.20
C ARG A 51 0.23 -16.81 -3.53
N THR A 52 -0.07 -17.43 -4.67
CA THR A 52 0.08 -16.80 -5.97
C THR A 52 -0.82 -15.57 -6.10
N ILE A 53 -2.08 -15.68 -5.70
CA ILE A 53 -3.04 -14.57 -5.75
C ILE A 53 -2.59 -13.43 -4.81
N THR A 54 -2.14 -13.77 -3.59
CA THR A 54 -1.66 -12.78 -2.62
C THR A 54 -0.42 -12.04 -3.13
N ASN A 55 0.53 -12.71 -3.77
CA ASN A 55 1.71 -12.06 -4.34
C ASN A 55 1.32 -11.06 -5.45
N ASN A 56 0.39 -11.43 -6.33
CA ASN A 56 -0.11 -10.53 -7.36
C ASN A 56 -0.87 -9.33 -6.76
N ALA A 57 -1.66 -9.56 -5.70
CA ALA A 57 -2.36 -8.50 -5.00
C ALA A 57 -1.39 -7.53 -4.29
N ILE A 58 -0.32 -8.03 -3.67
CA ILE A 58 0.74 -7.21 -3.08
C ILE A 58 1.41 -6.34 -4.16
N LEU A 59 1.72 -6.92 -5.32
CA LEU A 59 2.35 -6.18 -6.41
C LEU A 59 1.44 -5.04 -6.92
N ALA A 60 0.14 -5.30 -7.07
CA ALA A 60 -0.85 -4.29 -7.45
C ALA A 60 -0.98 -3.17 -6.40
N LEU A 61 -1.01 -3.52 -5.10
CA LEU A 61 -1.02 -2.55 -4.01
C LEU A 61 0.26 -1.69 -3.97
N CYS A 62 1.42 -2.29 -4.24
CA CYS A 62 2.67 -1.55 -4.33
C CYS A 62 2.66 -0.57 -5.51
N ALA A 63 2.04 -0.94 -6.64
CA ALA A 63 1.89 -0.02 -7.77
C ALA A 63 0.98 1.16 -7.44
N GLU A 64 -0.13 0.92 -6.73
CA GLU A 64 -1.00 1.99 -6.20
C GLU A 64 -0.23 2.94 -5.28
N ALA A 65 0.56 2.38 -4.34
CA ALA A 65 1.36 3.18 -3.40
C ALA A 65 2.41 4.05 -4.12
N VAL A 66 3.09 3.52 -5.13
CA VAL A 66 4.05 4.29 -5.95
C VAL A 66 3.35 5.46 -6.63
N GLY A 67 2.15 5.24 -7.20
CA GLY A 67 1.35 6.32 -7.80
C GLY A 67 0.93 7.37 -6.78
N ALA A 68 0.53 6.96 -5.57
CA ALA A 68 0.19 7.87 -4.48
C ALA A 68 1.39 8.72 -4.03
N MET A 69 2.58 8.11 -3.87
CA MET A 69 3.81 8.83 -3.54
C MET A 69 4.21 9.82 -4.63
N GLU A 70 4.04 9.47 -5.91
CA GLU A 70 4.29 10.39 -7.03
C GLU A 70 3.44 11.65 -6.94
N VAL A 71 2.14 11.50 -6.67
CA VAL A 71 1.24 12.64 -6.50
C VAL A 71 1.66 13.46 -5.29
N LEU A 72 1.93 12.82 -4.15
CA LEU A 72 2.29 13.52 -2.92
C LEU A 72 3.53 14.40 -3.08
N TYR A 73 4.63 13.86 -3.65
CA TYR A 73 5.83 14.67 -3.78
C TYR A 73 5.65 15.81 -4.79
N LYS A 74 4.95 15.59 -5.92
CA LYS A 74 4.68 16.63 -6.93
C LYS A 74 3.81 17.74 -6.38
N ASP A 75 2.70 17.39 -5.72
CA ASP A 75 1.81 18.36 -5.09
C ASP A 75 2.54 19.17 -4.00
N THR A 76 3.44 18.51 -3.24
CA THR A 76 4.22 19.19 -2.21
C THR A 76 5.20 20.20 -2.81
N VAL A 77 5.89 19.83 -3.90
CA VAL A 77 6.80 20.75 -4.60
C VAL A 77 6.01 21.95 -5.15
N GLU A 78 4.88 21.70 -5.82
CA GLU A 78 4.04 22.77 -6.36
C GLU A 78 3.50 23.69 -5.27
N TYR A 79 2.99 23.12 -4.17
CA TYR A 79 2.47 23.88 -3.04
C TYR A 79 3.55 24.78 -2.42
N THR A 80 4.76 24.27 -2.21
CA THR A 80 5.85 25.04 -1.61
C THR A 80 6.35 26.15 -2.51
N GLN A 81 6.21 26.03 -3.83
CA GLN A 81 6.51 27.12 -4.80
C GLN A 81 5.48 28.24 -4.77
N GLN A 82 4.22 27.92 -4.46
CA GLN A 82 3.12 28.89 -4.46
C GLN A 82 2.89 29.53 -3.08
N ARG A 83 3.20 28.79 -2.00
CA ARG A 83 2.98 29.25 -0.63
C ARG A 83 4.13 30.11 -0.14
N GLU A 84 3.82 31.36 0.21
CA GLU A 84 4.78 32.30 0.78
C GLU A 84 4.65 32.40 2.31
N GLN A 85 5.77 32.44 2.99
CA GLN A 85 5.93 32.80 4.40
C GLN A 85 7.29 33.47 4.59
N PHE A 86 7.36 34.43 5.53
CA PHE A 86 8.58 35.23 5.78
C PHE A 86 9.08 35.96 4.54
N ASP A 87 8.14 36.46 3.72
CA ASP A 87 8.37 37.21 2.48
C ASP A 87 9.05 36.39 1.34
N HIS A 88 9.03 35.05 1.43
CA HIS A 88 9.61 34.13 0.45
C HIS A 88 8.70 32.93 0.20
N PRO A 89 8.72 32.33 -1.01
CA PRO A 89 8.17 31.00 -1.24
C PRO A 89 8.79 29.98 -0.30
N LEU A 90 7.99 29.01 0.18
CA LEU A 90 8.52 27.95 1.04
C LEU A 90 9.62 27.15 0.35
N SER A 91 9.58 27.04 -0.96
CA SER A 91 10.60 26.36 -1.78
C SER A 91 11.98 27.01 -1.73
N ASP A 92 12.13 28.27 -1.27
CA ASP A 92 13.42 28.93 -1.14
C ASP A 92 14.21 28.46 0.08
N PHE A 93 13.53 27.84 1.06
CA PHE A 93 14.18 27.37 2.27
C PHE A 93 14.88 26.03 2.02
N GLN A 94 16.24 26.01 2.11
CA GLN A 94 17.05 24.84 1.82
C GLN A 94 16.65 23.60 2.63
N VAL A 95 16.24 23.75 3.89
CA VAL A 95 15.80 22.63 4.73
C VAL A 95 14.53 21.95 4.17
N LEU A 96 13.65 22.71 3.50
CA LEU A 96 12.44 22.16 2.85
C LEU A 96 12.79 21.54 1.50
N GLN A 97 13.74 22.11 0.76
CA GLN A 97 14.27 21.51 -0.47
C GLN A 97 14.86 20.12 -0.20
N HIS A 98 15.65 19.96 0.86
CA HIS A 98 16.21 18.66 1.24
C HIS A 98 15.12 17.64 1.52
N ARG A 99 14.06 18.00 2.27
CA ARG A 99 12.93 17.10 2.52
C ARG A 99 12.23 16.67 1.23
N MET A 100 12.01 17.60 0.29
CA MET A 100 11.39 17.27 -1.01
C MET A 100 12.29 16.37 -1.87
N VAL A 101 13.62 16.55 -1.81
CA VAL A 101 14.58 15.66 -2.47
C VAL A 101 14.54 14.25 -1.83
N ASP A 102 14.47 14.16 -0.51
CA ASP A 102 14.36 12.87 0.19
C ASP A 102 13.05 12.15 -0.19
N MET A 103 11.92 12.87 -0.26
CA MET A 103 10.65 12.31 -0.74
C MET A 103 10.77 11.77 -2.17
N PHE A 104 11.42 12.51 -3.06
CA PHE A 104 11.67 12.08 -4.43
C PHE A 104 12.55 10.84 -4.51
N MET A 105 13.63 10.77 -3.71
CA MET A 105 14.52 9.61 -3.66
C MET A 105 13.78 8.35 -3.19
N GLU A 106 12.97 8.46 -2.14
CA GLU A 106 12.15 7.35 -1.64
C GLU A 106 11.16 6.85 -2.69
N TYR A 107 10.48 7.76 -3.39
CA TYR A 107 9.60 7.42 -4.51
C TYR A 107 10.34 6.70 -5.64
N GLU A 108 11.49 7.22 -6.11
CA GLU A 108 12.24 6.62 -7.22
C GLU A 108 12.82 5.24 -6.88
N GLN A 109 13.25 5.03 -5.63
CA GLN A 109 13.67 3.71 -5.17
C GLN A 109 12.51 2.70 -5.21
N CYS A 110 11.35 3.09 -4.69
CA CYS A 110 10.14 2.26 -4.74
C CYS A 110 9.72 1.95 -6.16
N ARG A 111 9.72 2.94 -7.04
CA ARG A 111 9.39 2.79 -8.46
C ARG A 111 10.33 1.82 -9.17
N SER A 112 11.63 1.98 -8.95
CA SER A 112 12.64 1.10 -9.55
C SER A 112 12.49 -0.35 -9.10
N LEU A 113 12.24 -0.57 -7.80
CA LEU A 113 12.03 -1.91 -7.25
C LEU A 113 10.69 -2.52 -7.70
N LEU A 114 9.65 -1.70 -7.89
CA LEU A 114 8.37 -2.13 -8.47
C LEU A 114 8.55 -2.65 -9.89
N PHE A 115 9.29 -1.92 -10.75
CA PHE A 115 9.59 -2.39 -12.10
C PHE A 115 10.34 -3.72 -12.08
N ARG A 116 11.35 -3.85 -11.23
CA ARG A 116 12.09 -5.11 -11.08
C ARG A 116 11.17 -6.25 -10.65
N ALA A 117 10.38 -6.07 -9.59
CA ALA A 117 9.46 -7.10 -9.10
C ALA A 117 8.44 -7.51 -10.16
N THR A 118 7.92 -6.54 -10.94
CA THR A 118 6.98 -6.80 -12.04
C THR A 118 7.63 -7.63 -13.13
N MET A 119 8.83 -7.27 -13.57
CA MET A 119 9.55 -8.02 -14.62
C MET A 119 9.89 -9.43 -14.16
N GLU A 120 10.37 -9.62 -12.93
CA GLU A 120 10.64 -10.94 -12.37
C GLU A 120 9.36 -11.78 -12.27
N THR A 121 8.22 -11.18 -11.90
CA THR A 121 6.93 -11.90 -11.82
C THR A 121 6.44 -12.36 -13.20
N ILE A 122 6.69 -11.57 -14.24
CA ILE A 122 6.33 -11.95 -15.63
C ILE A 122 7.23 -13.09 -16.13
N GLN A 123 8.52 -13.07 -15.78
CA GLN A 123 9.50 -14.08 -16.23
C GLN A 123 9.36 -15.39 -15.45
N ASP A 124 9.33 -15.33 -14.13
CA ASP A 124 9.18 -16.46 -13.23
C ASP A 124 8.54 -16.05 -11.90
N PRO A 125 7.24 -16.33 -11.68
CA PRO A 125 6.54 -15.99 -10.46
C PRO A 125 7.14 -16.61 -9.18
N THR A 126 7.96 -17.67 -9.30
CA THR A 126 8.58 -18.30 -8.13
C THR A 126 9.81 -17.53 -7.67
N MET A 127 10.59 -16.98 -8.58
CA MET A 127 11.77 -16.16 -8.29
C MET A 127 11.41 -14.77 -7.76
N SER A 128 10.27 -14.22 -8.16
CA SER A 128 9.83 -12.88 -7.76
C SER A 128 9.43 -12.76 -6.28
N GLN A 129 9.18 -13.85 -5.59
CA GLN A 129 8.64 -13.83 -4.21
C GLN A 129 9.53 -13.04 -3.26
N ARG A 130 10.84 -13.26 -3.30
CA ARG A 130 11.80 -12.52 -2.47
C ARG A 130 11.78 -11.03 -2.78
N THR A 131 11.76 -10.66 -4.06
CA THR A 131 11.72 -9.26 -4.52
C THR A 131 10.40 -8.58 -4.16
N ILE A 132 9.27 -9.31 -4.19
CA ILE A 132 7.96 -8.79 -3.73
C ILE A 132 7.99 -8.47 -2.22
N HIS A 133 8.64 -9.31 -1.40
CA HIS A 133 8.80 -9.01 0.03
C HIS A 133 9.70 -7.78 0.25
N ALA A 134 10.82 -7.66 -0.47
CA ALA A 134 11.65 -6.46 -0.42
C ALA A 134 10.89 -5.20 -0.83
N LEU A 135 10.11 -5.29 -1.92
CA LEU A 135 9.28 -4.19 -2.41
C LEU A 135 8.25 -3.76 -1.35
N LYS A 136 7.47 -4.70 -0.80
CA LYS A 136 6.42 -4.38 0.17
C LYS A 136 6.99 -3.80 1.47
N HIS A 137 8.17 -4.27 1.92
CA HIS A 137 8.90 -3.65 3.01
C HIS A 137 9.26 -2.19 2.70
N LEU A 138 9.89 -1.95 1.54
CA LEU A 138 10.29 -0.60 1.14
C LEU A 138 9.07 0.32 1.01
N ILE A 139 8.00 -0.13 0.34
CA ILE A 139 6.75 0.63 0.19
C ILE A 139 6.15 1.03 1.55
N GLY A 140 6.15 0.13 2.54
CA GLY A 140 5.63 0.44 3.87
C GLY A 140 6.43 1.56 4.57
N LYS A 141 7.75 1.54 4.47
CA LYS A 141 8.63 2.59 5.05
C LYS A 141 8.54 3.91 4.27
N SER A 142 8.79 3.84 2.97
CA SER A 142 8.85 5.03 2.11
C SER A 142 7.49 5.72 1.98
N GLY A 143 6.40 4.95 1.92
CA GLY A 143 5.04 5.49 1.83
C GLY A 143 4.67 6.32 3.05
N ILE A 144 4.99 5.84 4.25
CA ILE A 144 4.79 6.59 5.50
C ILE A 144 5.67 7.85 5.50
N PHE A 145 6.94 7.72 5.18
CA PHE A 145 7.88 8.85 5.14
C PHE A 145 7.42 9.95 4.16
N VAL A 146 7.06 9.59 2.93
CA VAL A 146 6.58 10.55 1.92
C VAL A 146 5.28 11.20 2.36
N GLY A 147 4.34 10.42 2.91
CA GLY A 147 3.06 10.92 3.40
C GLY A 147 3.20 11.91 4.55
N GLU A 148 4.00 11.57 5.57
CA GLU A 148 4.27 12.45 6.73
C GLU A 148 4.93 13.76 6.30
N ASN A 149 5.93 13.71 5.41
CA ASN A 149 6.60 14.90 4.91
C ASN A 149 5.66 15.76 4.06
N ALA A 150 4.81 15.15 3.24
CA ALA A 150 3.80 15.87 2.46
C ALA A 150 2.84 16.62 3.39
N VAL A 151 2.25 15.95 4.39
CA VAL A 151 1.36 16.59 5.37
C VAL A 151 2.09 17.71 6.12
N GLN A 152 3.32 17.47 6.57
CA GLN A 152 4.12 18.46 7.30
C GLN A 152 4.40 19.72 6.47
N LEU A 153 4.77 19.56 5.19
CA LEU A 153 5.10 20.67 4.29
C LEU A 153 3.87 21.49 3.86
N HIS A 154 2.68 20.87 3.87
CA HIS A 154 1.42 21.59 3.67
C HIS A 154 0.92 22.28 4.96
N GLY A 155 1.49 21.97 6.12
CA GLY A 155 1.10 22.52 7.42
C GLY A 155 -0.37 22.24 7.75
N GLY A 156 -1.08 23.21 8.30
CA GLY A 156 -2.49 23.05 8.67
C GLY A 156 -3.40 22.60 7.54
N MET A 157 -3.11 22.98 6.29
CA MET A 157 -3.87 22.53 5.12
C MET A 157 -3.71 21.03 4.84
N GLY A 158 -2.56 20.44 5.16
CA GLY A 158 -2.29 19.01 4.96
C GLY A 158 -3.14 18.05 5.79
N VAL A 159 -3.78 18.56 6.86
CA VAL A 159 -4.68 17.78 7.73
C VAL A 159 -6.16 18.06 7.48
N THR A 160 -6.49 18.94 6.53
CA THR A 160 -7.89 19.22 6.15
C THR A 160 -8.40 18.19 5.13
N GLU A 161 -9.73 18.07 5.03
CA GLU A 161 -10.37 17.23 4.01
C GLU A 161 -10.41 17.91 2.62
N GLU A 162 -10.00 19.18 2.52
CA GLU A 162 -10.01 19.96 1.28
C GLU A 162 -8.87 19.54 0.33
N LEU A 163 -7.71 19.17 0.88
CA LEU A 163 -6.56 18.72 0.10
C LEU A 163 -6.45 17.20 0.08
N ARG A 164 -6.16 16.67 -1.09
CA ARG A 164 -5.99 15.22 -1.29
C ARG A 164 -4.78 14.60 -0.58
N VAL A 165 -3.87 15.43 -0.07
CA VAL A 165 -2.64 15.00 0.63
C VAL A 165 -2.97 14.09 1.81
N GLY A 166 -3.91 14.49 2.69
CA GLY A 166 -4.35 13.67 3.81
C GLY A 166 -4.98 12.35 3.39
N HIS A 167 -5.73 12.33 2.29
CA HIS A 167 -6.36 11.11 1.76
C HIS A 167 -5.31 10.11 1.25
N PHE A 168 -4.32 10.56 0.48
CA PHE A 168 -3.23 9.70 0.02
C PHE A 168 -2.38 9.18 1.18
N PHE A 169 -2.10 10.02 2.19
CA PHE A 169 -1.37 9.57 3.39
C PHE A 169 -2.14 8.47 4.15
N LYS A 170 -3.43 8.69 4.43
CA LYS A 170 -4.29 7.66 5.04
C LYS A 170 -4.29 6.35 4.23
N ARG A 171 -4.32 6.45 2.90
CA ARG A 171 -4.26 5.28 2.03
C ARG A 171 -2.94 4.53 2.13
N LEU A 172 -1.80 5.23 2.15
CA LEU A 172 -0.48 4.62 2.32
C LEU A 172 -0.33 3.89 3.67
N LEU A 173 -0.89 4.44 4.77
CA LEU A 173 -0.94 3.75 6.07
C LEU A 173 -1.72 2.43 6.00
N VAL A 174 -2.85 2.42 5.30
CA VAL A 174 -3.66 1.20 5.13
C VAL A 174 -2.94 0.20 4.22
N ILE A 175 -2.30 0.66 3.15
CA ILE A 175 -1.50 -0.21 2.26
C ILE A 175 -0.36 -0.89 3.04
N ASP A 176 0.30 -0.21 3.98
CA ASP A 176 1.33 -0.85 4.80
C ASP A 176 0.75 -2.04 5.59
N SER A 177 -0.42 -1.89 6.17
CA SER A 177 -1.03 -2.95 6.98
C SER A 177 -1.59 -4.14 6.18
N GLN A 178 -1.98 -3.93 4.91
CA GLN A 178 -2.57 -4.96 4.06
C GLN A 178 -1.56 -6.03 3.64
N PHE A 179 -1.94 -7.31 3.78
CA PHE A 179 -1.11 -8.50 3.50
C PHE A 179 0.19 -8.59 4.32
N GLY A 180 0.28 -7.90 5.42
CA GLY A 180 1.46 -7.78 6.29
C GLY A 180 2.15 -6.43 6.14
N ASN A 181 2.67 -5.91 7.25
CA ASN A 181 3.37 -4.64 7.33
C ASN A 181 4.84 -4.74 6.88
N ALA A 182 5.53 -3.61 6.87
CA ALA A 182 6.94 -3.53 6.47
C ALA A 182 7.83 -4.51 7.23
N ASP A 183 7.66 -4.65 8.55
CA ASP A 183 8.51 -5.52 9.38
C ASP A 183 8.23 -7.01 9.12
N PHE A 184 6.97 -7.40 8.90
CA PHE A 184 6.62 -8.75 8.46
C PHE A 184 7.30 -9.11 7.14
N HIS A 185 7.31 -8.20 6.17
CA HIS A 185 7.94 -8.44 4.88
C HIS A 185 9.47 -8.44 4.95
N LEU A 186 10.06 -7.67 5.86
CA LEU A 186 11.50 -7.75 6.12
C LEU A 186 11.91 -9.13 6.67
N ASP A 187 11.14 -9.64 7.65
CA ASP A 187 11.36 -10.98 8.18
C ASP A 187 11.28 -12.05 7.08
N LYS A 188 10.25 -11.97 6.23
CA LYS A 188 10.13 -12.89 5.08
C LYS A 188 11.28 -12.78 4.11
N PHE A 189 11.74 -11.58 3.79
CA PHE A 189 12.87 -11.34 2.88
C PHE A 189 14.19 -11.92 3.41
N THR A 190 14.44 -11.83 4.72
CA THR A 190 15.69 -12.30 5.35
C THR A 190 15.71 -13.81 5.55
N ASN A 191 14.56 -14.46 5.62
CA ASN A 191 14.42 -15.92 5.82
C ASN A 191 14.16 -16.69 4.51
N PHE A 192 14.44 -16.09 3.36
CA PHE A 192 14.24 -16.66 2.03
C PHE A 192 15.41 -17.52 1.58
#